data_2950469978f46242f4dcfb2d8e2ef78f
#
_entry.id   2950469978f46242f4dcfb2d8e2ef78f
#
_cell.length_a   1.000
_cell.length_b   1.000
_cell.length_c   1.000
_cell.angle_alpha   90.00
_cell.angle_beta   90.00
_cell.angle_gamma   90.00
#
_symmetry.space_group_name_H-M   'P 1'
#
loop_
_entity.id
_entity.type
_entity.pdbx_description
1 polymer ?
#
loop_
_entity_poly.entity_id
_entity_poly.type
_entity_poly.pdbx_seq_one_letter_code
_entity_poly.pdbx_strand_id
1 'polypeptide(L)'
;METYISDFAQYVEYFKNLIENTTYALKDQGKISIDNFEYLVYDNYGEYIEEANKVYESEQKRPILVCVRNDGGVYDTSASVNTYIQGVIVEALGPLDWQEDLQVIFNTIAMANAKKTVRIGDATGVILISELPEYSPSHETVYAEEYISITLSANFVIYDQLLFSDDIQFYINDSQLKVKSWGIGATDELKSDNRYGYTDNRAKFYPNISVMVLRVEFFHQIGNAASETIFRNALKNSNFGQIFNIVLKQGDEVLAEYPMIHHHSTIDAKSGSLIIIQSEFYPYSGITQRAGD
;
A
#
# COMPACT_ATOMS: atom_id res chain seq x y z
N MET A 1 0.40 8.18 26.88
CA MET A 1 -0.29 8.19 25.56
C MET A 1 0.27 9.39 24.81
N GLU A 2 1.46 9.24 24.25
CA GLU A 2 2.05 10.27 23.37
C GLU A 2 1.29 10.19 22.05
N THR A 3 0.60 11.27 21.76
CA THR A 3 -0.23 11.44 20.58
C THR A 3 0.67 11.48 19.36
N TYR A 4 0.72 10.39 18.60
CA TYR A 4 1.29 10.35 17.25
C TYR A 4 0.37 11.09 16.25
N ILE A 5 -0.08 12.29 16.61
CA ILE A 5 -0.66 13.19 15.63
C ILE A 5 0.55 13.78 14.92
N SER A 6 0.80 13.32 13.70
CA SER A 6 1.79 13.94 12.84
C SER A 6 1.44 15.43 12.74
N ASP A 7 2.43 16.28 12.89
CA ASP A 7 2.29 17.72 12.67
C ASP A 7 1.67 17.92 11.28
N PHE A 8 0.66 18.77 11.15
CA PHE A 8 -0.02 18.99 9.87
C PHE A 8 0.95 19.40 8.75
N ALA A 9 2.06 20.03 9.10
CA ALA A 9 3.15 20.30 8.18
C ALA A 9 3.68 19.06 7.43
N GLN A 10 3.57 17.87 8.03
CA GLN A 10 3.99 16.62 7.39
C GLN A 10 3.03 16.20 6.27
N TYR A 11 1.74 16.50 6.39
CA TYR A 11 0.77 16.29 5.30
C TYR A 11 1.02 17.26 4.15
N VAL A 12 1.33 18.51 4.46
CA VAL A 12 1.72 19.52 3.45
C VAL A 12 2.93 19.03 2.66
N GLU A 13 3.97 18.60 3.35
CA GLU A 13 5.19 18.09 2.73
C GLU A 13 4.94 16.79 1.94
N TYR A 14 4.07 15.90 2.44
CA TYR A 14 3.68 14.69 1.72
C TYR A 14 3.02 15.02 0.37
N PHE A 15 2.02 15.93 0.35
CA PHE A 15 1.35 16.29 -0.88
C PHE A 15 2.24 17.08 -1.83
N LYS A 16 3.11 17.96 -1.31
CA LYS A 16 4.12 18.62 -2.11
C LYS A 16 4.96 17.61 -2.88
N ASN A 17 5.60 16.69 -2.16
CA ASN A 17 6.44 15.66 -2.76
C ASN A 17 5.66 14.76 -3.74
N LEU A 18 4.41 14.42 -3.41
CA LEU A 18 3.56 13.60 -4.26
C LEU A 18 3.23 14.28 -5.60
N ILE A 19 2.87 15.57 -5.55
CA ILE A 19 2.53 16.37 -6.74
C ILE A 19 3.77 16.56 -7.61
N GLU A 20 4.88 17.00 -7.03
CA GLU A 20 6.14 17.23 -7.73
C GLU A 20 6.64 15.94 -8.41
N ASN A 21 6.75 14.84 -7.67
CA ASN A 21 7.23 13.57 -8.21
C ASN A 21 6.31 13.02 -9.31
N THR A 22 5.00 13.16 -9.16
CA THR A 22 4.04 12.72 -10.19
C THR A 22 4.19 13.57 -11.45
N THR A 23 4.35 14.87 -11.30
CA THR A 23 4.53 15.80 -12.44
C THR A 23 5.79 15.46 -13.21
N TYR A 24 6.93 15.34 -12.55
CA TYR A 24 8.18 14.97 -13.22
C TYR A 24 8.11 13.61 -13.89
N ALA A 25 7.51 12.62 -13.24
CA ALA A 25 7.35 11.28 -13.83
C ALA A 25 6.46 11.29 -15.08
N LEU A 26 5.37 12.06 -15.09
CA LEU A 26 4.49 12.20 -16.25
C LEU A 26 5.17 12.98 -17.40
N LYS A 27 5.96 14.00 -17.07
CA LYS A 27 6.75 14.77 -18.03
C LYS A 27 7.80 13.90 -18.69
N ASP A 28 8.57 13.11 -17.92
CA ASP A 28 9.57 12.18 -18.45
C ASP A 28 8.95 11.11 -19.37
N GLN A 29 7.68 10.75 -19.12
CA GLN A 29 6.91 9.85 -19.98
C GLN A 29 6.29 10.54 -21.22
N GLY A 30 6.45 11.86 -21.36
CA GLY A 30 5.86 12.65 -22.45
C GLY A 30 4.32 12.71 -22.40
N LYS A 31 3.73 12.53 -21.22
CA LYS A 31 2.26 12.55 -21.02
C LYS A 31 1.71 13.94 -20.75
N ILE A 32 2.55 14.85 -20.35
CA ILE A 32 2.26 16.26 -20.09
C ILE A 32 3.31 17.15 -20.71
N SER A 33 2.94 18.38 -21.03
CA SER A 33 3.79 19.33 -21.75
C SER A 33 4.14 20.60 -20.97
N ILE A 34 3.71 20.72 -19.71
CA ILE A 34 3.98 21.91 -18.92
C ILE A 34 5.48 22.15 -18.71
N ASP A 35 5.90 23.37 -18.94
CA ASP A 35 7.28 23.82 -18.82
C ASP A 35 7.38 25.10 -17.98
N ASN A 36 8.57 25.40 -17.43
CA ASN A 36 8.85 26.61 -16.67
C ASN A 36 7.83 26.87 -15.56
N PHE A 37 7.49 25.84 -14.79
CA PHE A 37 6.57 25.94 -13.67
C PHE A 37 7.30 25.90 -12.33
N GLU A 38 6.64 26.39 -11.29
CA GLU A 38 7.03 26.22 -9.90
C GLU A 38 5.80 25.92 -9.03
N TYR A 39 5.94 24.96 -8.12
CA TYR A 39 4.92 24.67 -7.13
C TYR A 39 5.15 25.54 -5.90
N LEU A 40 4.14 26.35 -5.56
CA LEU A 40 4.10 27.09 -4.31
C LEU A 40 3.07 26.42 -3.39
N VAL A 41 3.55 25.77 -2.33
CA VAL A 41 2.72 24.95 -1.46
C VAL A 41 2.57 25.59 -0.08
N TYR A 42 1.34 25.74 0.37
CA TYR A 42 0.96 26.44 1.60
C TYR A 42 -0.05 25.64 2.43
N ASP A 43 -0.11 25.90 3.71
CA ASP A 43 -1.15 25.47 4.63
C ASP A 43 -2.29 26.48 4.80
N ASN A 44 -2.12 27.68 4.20
CA ASN A 44 -3.01 28.82 4.36
C ASN A 44 -3.00 29.70 3.11
N TYR A 45 -4.13 30.28 2.72
CA TYR A 45 -4.25 31.14 1.53
C TYR A 45 -3.72 32.57 1.67
N GLY A 46 -3.22 33.00 2.84
CA GLY A 46 -3.07 34.43 3.19
C GLY A 46 -2.22 35.29 2.25
N GLU A 47 -1.05 34.85 1.81
CA GLU A 47 -0.08 35.69 1.08
C GLU A 47 0.39 35.11 -0.26
N TYR A 48 -0.20 34.00 -0.71
CA TYR A 48 0.33 33.22 -1.82
C TYR A 48 0.24 33.90 -3.20
N ILE A 49 -0.78 34.74 -3.44
CA ILE A 49 -0.92 35.46 -4.73
C ILE A 49 0.19 36.49 -4.91
N GLU A 50 0.59 37.18 -3.83
CA GLU A 50 1.69 38.15 -3.89
C GLU A 50 3.02 37.43 -4.18
N GLU A 51 3.22 36.26 -3.57
CA GLU A 51 4.44 35.48 -3.79
C GLU A 51 4.46 34.87 -5.19
N ALA A 52 3.32 34.38 -5.68
CA ALA A 52 3.18 33.92 -7.04
C ALA A 52 3.52 34.97 -8.09
N ASN A 53 3.05 36.19 -7.88
CA ASN A 53 3.41 37.32 -8.75
C ASN A 53 4.92 37.60 -8.72
N LYS A 54 5.55 37.52 -7.54
CA LYS A 54 7.02 37.71 -7.40
C LYS A 54 7.81 36.64 -8.14
N VAL A 55 7.38 35.37 -8.04
CA VAL A 55 8.01 34.24 -8.75
C VAL A 55 7.92 34.45 -10.26
N TYR A 56 6.74 34.82 -10.76
CA TYR A 56 6.56 35.11 -12.17
C TYR A 56 7.48 36.25 -12.66
N GLU A 57 7.55 37.33 -11.91
CA GLU A 57 8.38 38.50 -12.26
C GLU A 57 9.87 38.24 -12.19
N SER A 58 10.34 37.53 -11.15
CA SER A 58 11.76 37.32 -10.89
C SER A 58 12.36 36.15 -11.65
N GLU A 59 11.61 35.04 -11.78
CA GLU A 59 12.14 33.78 -12.30
C GLU A 59 11.56 33.39 -13.66
N GLN A 60 10.58 34.15 -14.16
CA GLN A 60 9.81 33.84 -15.39
C GLN A 60 9.20 32.44 -15.39
N LYS A 61 8.93 31.90 -14.19
CA LYS A 61 8.22 30.65 -14.02
C LYS A 61 6.74 30.90 -13.75
N ARG A 62 5.89 30.07 -14.30
CA ARG A 62 4.45 30.15 -14.05
C ARG A 62 4.12 29.34 -12.80
N PRO A 63 3.59 29.96 -11.76
CA PRO A 63 3.30 29.27 -10.51
C PRO A 63 2.07 28.38 -10.61
N ILE A 64 2.17 27.21 -9.98
CA ILE A 64 1.03 26.36 -9.62
C ILE A 64 0.91 26.46 -8.10
N LEU A 65 -0.19 27.06 -7.65
CA LEU A 65 -0.44 27.28 -6.23
C LEU A 65 -1.13 26.09 -5.65
N VAL A 66 -0.64 25.55 -4.55
CA VAL A 66 -1.24 24.41 -3.88
C VAL A 66 -1.47 24.77 -2.41
N CYS A 67 -2.71 24.68 -1.97
CA CYS A 67 -3.06 24.83 -0.57
C CYS A 67 -3.52 23.49 -0.01
N VAL A 68 -2.86 23.02 1.04
CA VAL A 68 -3.21 21.79 1.76
C VAL A 68 -3.89 22.20 3.05
N ARG A 69 -5.17 21.89 3.19
CA ARG A 69 -6.00 22.29 4.34
C ARG A 69 -6.43 21.11 5.19
N ASN A 70 -6.47 21.34 6.48
CA ASN A 70 -7.03 20.41 7.44
C ASN A 70 -8.57 20.42 7.35
N ASP A 71 -9.16 19.27 7.03
CA ASP A 71 -10.63 19.06 6.98
C ASP A 71 -11.14 18.40 8.28
N GLY A 72 -10.36 18.45 9.34
CA GLY A 72 -10.71 17.89 10.62
C GLY A 72 -10.19 16.47 10.83
N GLY A 73 -10.31 16.00 12.06
CA GLY A 73 -9.90 14.65 12.46
C GLY A 73 -10.93 14.01 13.37
N VAL A 74 -11.14 12.71 13.22
CA VAL A 74 -12.06 11.92 14.03
C VAL A 74 -11.35 10.73 14.62
N TYR A 75 -11.52 10.52 15.93
CA TYR A 75 -11.13 9.27 16.58
C TYR A 75 -12.26 8.25 16.47
N ASP A 76 -11.97 7.10 15.87
CA ASP A 76 -12.86 5.95 15.89
C ASP A 76 -12.40 4.98 16.99
N THR A 77 -13.18 4.92 18.05
CA THR A 77 -12.96 4.02 19.20
C THR A 77 -13.90 2.80 19.14
N SER A 78 -14.70 2.68 18.10
CA SER A 78 -15.68 1.58 17.94
C SER A 78 -15.03 0.26 17.52
N ALA A 79 -13.86 0.33 16.89
CA ALA A 79 -13.07 -0.82 16.51
C ALA A 79 -12.20 -1.32 17.67
N SER A 80 -11.78 -2.59 17.61
CA SER A 80 -10.84 -3.17 18.58
C SER A 80 -9.45 -2.50 18.56
N VAL A 81 -9.22 -1.60 17.64
CA VAL A 81 -7.99 -0.82 17.43
C VAL A 81 -8.38 0.65 17.36
N ASN A 82 -7.69 1.49 18.13
CA ASN A 82 -7.88 2.93 18.04
C ASN A 82 -7.43 3.42 16.67
N THR A 83 -8.33 4.01 15.92
CA THR A 83 -8.04 4.62 14.63
C THR A 83 -8.25 6.11 14.70
N TYR A 84 -7.37 6.84 14.06
CA TYR A 84 -7.52 8.27 13.84
C TYR A 84 -7.67 8.54 12.35
N ILE A 85 -8.73 9.23 11.97
CA ILE A 85 -8.98 9.60 10.57
C ILE A 85 -8.75 11.11 10.45
N GLN A 86 -7.75 11.49 9.66
CA GLN A 86 -7.44 12.88 9.34
C GLN A 86 -7.96 13.20 7.94
N GLY A 87 -8.90 14.11 7.84
CA GLY A 87 -9.36 14.69 6.58
C GLY A 87 -8.39 15.77 6.09
N VAL A 88 -8.08 15.75 4.80
CA VAL A 88 -7.23 16.74 4.14
C VAL A 88 -7.85 17.13 2.80
N ILE A 89 -7.93 18.43 2.54
CA ILE A 89 -8.33 18.97 1.25
C ILE A 89 -7.10 19.60 0.60
N VAL A 90 -6.81 19.20 -0.63
CA VAL A 90 -5.78 19.79 -1.47
C VAL A 90 -6.45 20.61 -2.54
N GLU A 91 -6.28 21.91 -2.49
CA GLU A 91 -6.76 22.84 -3.52
C GLU A 91 -5.56 23.32 -4.32
N ALA A 92 -5.62 23.22 -5.64
CA ALA A 92 -4.60 23.72 -6.53
C ALA A 92 -5.19 24.74 -7.50
N LEU A 93 -4.42 25.80 -7.75
CA LEU A 93 -4.70 26.79 -8.78
C LEU A 93 -3.58 26.75 -9.81
N GLY A 94 -3.92 26.54 -11.07
CA GLY A 94 -2.94 26.56 -12.14
C GLY A 94 -3.44 27.27 -13.37
N PRO A 95 -2.55 27.69 -14.28
CA PRO A 95 -2.91 28.38 -15.51
C PRO A 95 -3.97 27.61 -16.32
N LEU A 96 -4.96 28.31 -16.84
CA LEU A 96 -6.09 27.68 -17.55
C LEU A 96 -5.64 26.93 -18.82
N ASP A 97 -4.63 27.43 -19.53
CA ASP A 97 -4.08 26.78 -20.70
C ASP A 97 -3.34 25.45 -20.40
N TRP A 98 -3.03 25.17 -19.12
CA TRP A 98 -2.50 23.90 -18.65
C TRP A 98 -3.57 22.95 -18.09
N GLN A 99 -4.83 23.25 -18.31
CA GLN A 99 -5.95 22.48 -17.73
C GLN A 99 -5.83 20.99 -18.01
N GLU A 100 -5.54 20.58 -19.24
CA GLU A 100 -5.44 19.17 -19.62
C GLU A 100 -4.31 18.46 -18.88
N ASP A 101 -3.14 19.09 -18.81
CA ASP A 101 -1.96 18.54 -18.13
C ASP A 101 -2.21 18.45 -16.62
N LEU A 102 -2.80 19.48 -16.02
CA LEU A 102 -3.16 19.48 -14.61
C LEU A 102 -4.20 18.39 -14.28
N GLN A 103 -5.18 18.17 -15.17
CA GLN A 103 -6.13 17.07 -15.02
C GLN A 103 -5.42 15.71 -15.05
N VAL A 104 -4.46 15.50 -15.94
CA VAL A 104 -3.68 14.27 -15.99
C VAL A 104 -2.88 14.06 -14.70
N ILE A 105 -2.26 15.11 -14.15
CA ILE A 105 -1.48 15.03 -12.92
C ILE A 105 -2.38 14.64 -11.74
N PHE A 106 -3.43 15.40 -11.48
CA PHE A 106 -4.28 15.20 -10.30
C PHE A 106 -5.13 13.92 -10.38
N ASN A 107 -5.60 13.53 -11.58
CA ASN A 107 -6.25 12.24 -11.78
C ASN A 107 -5.28 11.08 -11.53
N THR A 108 -4.03 11.20 -11.97
CA THR A 108 -3.01 10.17 -11.70
C THR A 108 -2.74 10.04 -10.21
N ILE A 109 -2.65 11.17 -9.48
CA ILE A 109 -2.49 11.18 -8.03
C ILE A 109 -3.68 10.47 -7.36
N ALA A 110 -4.91 10.82 -7.72
CA ALA A 110 -6.10 10.22 -7.14
C ALA A 110 -6.16 8.71 -7.38
N MET A 111 -5.95 8.27 -8.62
CA MET A 111 -6.01 6.84 -8.99
C MET A 111 -4.88 6.02 -8.36
N ALA A 112 -3.65 6.56 -8.32
CA ALA A 112 -2.51 5.87 -7.73
C ALA A 112 -2.57 5.78 -6.20
N ASN A 113 -3.35 6.65 -5.55
CA ASN A 113 -3.49 6.72 -4.10
C ASN A 113 -4.93 6.48 -3.62
N ALA A 114 -5.79 5.90 -4.44
CA ALA A 114 -7.19 5.61 -4.08
C ALA A 114 -7.30 4.78 -2.79
N LYS A 115 -6.37 3.85 -2.59
CA LYS A 115 -6.16 3.14 -1.34
C LYS A 115 -4.69 2.70 -1.30
N LYS A 116 -3.88 3.37 -0.52
CA LYS A 116 -2.44 3.09 -0.45
C LYS A 116 -1.94 3.26 0.96
N THR A 117 -1.10 2.33 1.40
CA THR A 117 -0.35 2.49 2.64
C THR A 117 0.70 3.58 2.47
N VAL A 118 0.73 4.51 3.41
CA VAL A 118 1.65 5.65 3.41
C VAL A 118 2.24 5.85 4.79
N ARG A 119 3.44 6.40 4.82
CA ARG A 119 4.09 6.85 6.05
C ARG A 119 4.14 8.38 6.06
N ILE A 120 3.63 8.98 7.14
CA ILE A 120 3.64 10.42 7.36
C ILE A 120 4.29 10.65 8.72
N GLY A 121 5.52 11.18 8.70
CA GLY A 121 6.37 11.23 9.89
C GLY A 121 6.63 9.82 10.43
N ASP A 122 6.33 9.62 11.71
CA ASP A 122 6.47 8.31 12.37
C ASP A 122 5.19 7.46 12.32
N ALA A 123 4.10 8.00 11.79
CA ALA A 123 2.83 7.29 11.67
C ALA A 123 2.73 6.54 10.34
N THR A 124 2.28 5.29 10.42
CA THR A 124 1.87 4.50 9.24
C THR A 124 0.36 4.47 9.17
N GLY A 125 -0.17 4.72 8.00
CA GLY A 125 -1.61 4.77 7.79
C GLY A 125 -1.99 4.40 6.36
N VAL A 126 -3.27 4.51 6.04
CA VAL A 126 -3.79 4.33 4.69
C VAL A 126 -4.37 5.64 4.20
N ILE A 127 -3.88 6.12 3.06
CA ILE A 127 -4.56 7.21 2.34
C ILE A 127 -5.75 6.63 1.58
N LEU A 128 -6.88 7.30 1.69
CA LEU A 128 -8.11 6.99 0.98
C LEU A 128 -8.52 8.22 0.17
N ILE A 129 -8.44 8.11 -1.16
CA ILE A 129 -8.99 9.08 -2.09
C ILE A 129 -10.15 8.39 -2.79
N SER A 130 -11.38 8.74 -2.40
CA SER A 130 -12.61 8.06 -2.84
C SER A 130 -13.20 8.66 -4.12
N GLU A 131 -12.84 9.89 -4.43
CA GLU A 131 -13.41 10.66 -5.54
C GLU A 131 -12.31 11.21 -6.43
N LEU A 132 -12.63 11.39 -7.70
CA LEU A 132 -11.75 12.10 -8.63
C LEU A 132 -11.73 13.58 -8.27
N PRO A 133 -10.65 14.31 -8.59
CA PRO A 133 -10.56 15.74 -8.35
C PRO A 133 -11.70 16.50 -9.05
N GLU A 134 -12.22 17.52 -8.37
CA GLU A 134 -13.16 18.46 -8.95
C GLU A 134 -12.41 19.59 -9.66
N TYR A 135 -12.93 20.03 -10.80
CA TYR A 135 -12.33 21.08 -11.62
C TYR A 135 -13.35 22.20 -11.84
N SER A 136 -12.96 23.42 -11.55
CA SER A 136 -13.82 24.60 -11.77
C SER A 136 -12.98 25.80 -12.24
N PRO A 137 -13.56 26.71 -13.02
CA PRO A 137 -12.93 27.98 -13.32
C PRO A 137 -12.60 28.73 -12.01
N SER A 138 -11.42 29.25 -11.88
CA SER A 138 -11.06 30.10 -10.75
C SER A 138 -11.49 31.56 -11.02
N HIS A 139 -11.85 32.25 -9.96
CA HIS A 139 -12.03 33.72 -10.01
C HIS A 139 -10.72 34.46 -9.73
N GLU A 140 -9.68 33.71 -9.32
CA GLU A 140 -8.37 34.27 -9.05
C GLU A 140 -7.58 34.42 -10.34
N THR A 141 -6.86 35.52 -10.44
CA THR A 141 -5.91 35.77 -11.53
C THR A 141 -4.52 36.01 -10.96
N VAL A 142 -3.53 35.35 -11.53
CA VAL A 142 -2.13 35.57 -11.21
C VAL A 142 -1.49 36.20 -12.44
N TYR A 143 -0.90 37.37 -12.28
CA TYR A 143 -0.25 38.14 -13.35
C TYR A 143 -1.13 38.33 -14.61
N ALA A 144 -2.43 38.61 -14.38
CA ALA A 144 -3.46 38.78 -15.42
C ALA A 144 -3.77 37.52 -16.25
N GLU A 145 -3.30 36.35 -15.85
CA GLU A 145 -3.67 35.08 -16.45
C GLU A 145 -4.87 34.46 -15.72
N GLU A 146 -5.73 33.77 -16.47
CA GLU A 146 -6.85 33.01 -15.94
C GLU A 146 -6.36 31.67 -15.38
N TYR A 147 -6.93 31.24 -14.26
CA TYR A 147 -6.55 30.03 -13.56
C TYR A 147 -7.73 29.05 -13.45
N ILE A 148 -7.41 27.77 -13.40
CA ILE A 148 -8.35 26.69 -13.04
C ILE A 148 -8.13 26.30 -11.59
N SER A 149 -9.22 26.07 -10.87
CA SER A 149 -9.20 25.50 -9.53
C SER A 149 -9.40 23.98 -9.58
N ILE A 150 -8.63 23.26 -8.80
CA ILE A 150 -8.66 21.80 -8.66
C ILE A 150 -8.79 21.50 -7.18
N THR A 151 -9.78 20.70 -6.81
CA THR A 151 -9.98 20.26 -5.43
C THR A 151 -9.90 18.75 -5.33
N LEU A 152 -9.05 18.24 -4.44
CA LEU A 152 -8.86 16.84 -4.15
C LEU A 152 -9.05 16.59 -2.65
N SER A 153 -10.01 15.73 -2.29
CA SER A 153 -10.25 15.32 -0.91
C SER A 153 -9.59 13.99 -0.61
N ALA A 154 -8.86 13.92 0.49
CA ALA A 154 -8.18 12.71 0.95
C ALA A 154 -8.42 12.48 2.45
N ASN A 155 -8.56 11.23 2.84
CA ASN A 155 -8.60 10.81 4.24
C ASN A 155 -7.38 9.97 4.55
N PHE A 156 -6.70 10.26 5.65
CA PHE A 156 -5.63 9.44 6.19
C PHE A 156 -6.16 8.68 7.38
N VAL A 157 -6.22 7.36 7.27
CA VAL A 157 -6.60 6.47 8.36
C VAL A 157 -5.33 5.98 9.03
N ILE A 158 -5.05 6.50 10.23
CA ILE A 158 -3.85 6.19 11.01
C ILE A 158 -4.23 5.17 12.07
N TYR A 159 -3.47 4.10 12.15
CA TYR A 159 -3.63 3.05 13.15
C TYR A 159 -2.47 3.12 14.15
N ASP A 160 -2.81 3.04 15.42
CA ASP A 160 -1.80 3.06 16.47
C ASP A 160 -0.99 1.74 16.45
N GLN A 161 0.28 1.85 16.06
CA GLN A 161 1.29 0.78 16.11
C GLN A 161 0.97 -0.53 15.35
N LEU A 162 0.20 -0.50 14.27
CA LEU A 162 -0.05 -1.69 13.46
C LEU A 162 0.83 -1.75 12.20
N LEU A 163 1.39 -2.92 11.98
CA LEU A 163 2.03 -3.27 10.72
C LEU A 163 0.95 -3.69 9.71
N PHE A 164 0.88 -3.03 8.56
CA PHE A 164 -0.04 -3.42 7.50
C PHE A 164 0.54 -4.57 6.68
N SER A 165 -0.33 -5.47 6.24
CA SER A 165 0.08 -6.53 5.33
C SER A 165 0.68 -6.01 4.01
N ASP A 166 0.27 -4.81 3.59
CA ASP A 166 0.77 -4.16 2.38
C ASP A 166 2.20 -3.63 2.53
N ASP A 167 2.68 -3.43 3.77
CA ASP A 167 4.07 -3.07 4.06
C ASP A 167 5.00 -4.27 3.94
N ILE A 168 4.44 -5.48 3.95
CA ILE A 168 5.21 -6.72 3.88
C ILE A 168 5.32 -7.17 2.43
N GLN A 169 6.54 -7.17 1.95
CA GLN A 169 6.88 -7.70 0.64
C GLN A 169 7.12 -9.19 0.74
N PHE A 170 6.48 -9.95 -0.13
CA PHE A 170 6.54 -11.40 -0.15
C PHE A 170 7.38 -11.89 -1.31
N TYR A 171 8.41 -12.67 -1.02
CA TYR A 171 9.30 -13.24 -2.02
C TYR A 171 9.27 -14.76 -1.98
N ILE A 172 9.35 -15.38 -3.14
CA ILE A 172 9.60 -16.81 -3.31
C ILE A 172 10.82 -16.97 -4.23
N ASN A 173 11.88 -17.58 -3.74
CA ASN A 173 13.15 -17.76 -4.48
C ASN A 173 13.58 -16.45 -5.15
N ASP A 174 13.71 -15.38 -4.37
CA ASP A 174 14.10 -14.03 -4.79
C ASP A 174 13.14 -13.30 -5.75
N SER A 175 12.03 -13.93 -6.14
CA SER A 175 11.01 -13.33 -6.98
C SER A 175 9.91 -12.72 -6.11
N GLN A 176 9.72 -11.39 -6.16
CA GLN A 176 8.66 -10.71 -5.45
C GLN A 176 7.28 -11.06 -6.05
N LEU A 177 6.34 -11.46 -5.21
CA LEU A 177 4.97 -11.75 -5.60
C LEU A 177 4.02 -10.60 -5.25
N LYS A 178 3.04 -10.36 -6.11
CA LYS A 178 1.87 -9.52 -5.76
C LYS A 178 0.87 -10.37 -5.00
N VAL A 179 0.96 -10.31 -3.68
CA VAL A 179 0.10 -11.07 -2.77
C VAL A 179 -1.21 -10.33 -2.57
N LYS A 180 -2.32 -11.08 -2.60
CA LYS A 180 -3.66 -10.60 -2.27
C LYS A 180 -3.95 -10.80 -0.78
N SER A 181 -3.57 -11.95 -0.24
CA SER A 181 -3.69 -12.28 1.18
C SER A 181 -2.70 -13.37 1.56
N TRP A 182 -2.29 -13.39 2.81
CA TRP A 182 -1.46 -14.44 3.37
C TRP A 182 -1.77 -14.65 4.85
N GLY A 183 -1.46 -15.82 5.35
CA GLY A 183 -1.62 -16.15 6.77
C GLY A 183 -0.74 -17.30 7.17
N ILE A 184 -0.20 -17.21 8.38
CA ILE A 184 0.51 -18.28 9.04
C ILE A 184 -0.43 -18.86 10.10
N GLY A 185 -0.74 -20.14 9.99
CA GLY A 185 -1.55 -20.87 10.94
C GLY A 185 -0.76 -22.04 11.53
N ALA A 186 -1.09 -22.44 12.75
CA ALA A 186 -0.67 -23.70 13.32
C ALA A 186 -1.86 -24.63 13.31
N THR A 187 -1.67 -25.83 12.79
CA THR A 187 -2.66 -26.93 12.92
C THR A 187 -2.19 -27.85 14.03
N ASP A 188 -2.92 -27.85 15.13
CA ASP A 188 -2.73 -28.85 16.18
C ASP A 188 -3.46 -30.13 15.75
N GLU A 189 -2.71 -31.09 15.23
CA GLU A 189 -3.23 -32.43 15.07
C GLU A 189 -3.12 -33.18 16.40
N LEU A 190 -4.24 -33.43 17.03
CA LEU A 190 -4.32 -34.38 18.13
C LEU A 190 -4.25 -35.80 17.56
N LYS A 191 -3.11 -36.45 17.65
CA LYS A 191 -3.02 -37.88 17.34
C LYS A 191 -3.41 -38.70 18.57
N SER A 192 -4.42 -39.53 18.43
CA SER A 192 -4.70 -40.58 19.40
C SER A 192 -3.64 -41.69 19.23
N ASP A 193 -2.87 -41.96 20.28
CA ASP A 193 -1.97 -43.11 20.28
C ASP A 193 -2.78 -44.41 20.59
N ASN A 194 -3.20 -45.09 19.52
CA ASN A 194 -3.86 -46.38 19.63
C ASN A 194 -2.84 -47.50 19.66
N ARG A 195 -1.86 -47.47 20.55
CA ARG A 195 -0.97 -48.60 20.76
C ARG A 195 -1.72 -49.74 21.39
N TYR A 196 -1.85 -50.83 20.65
CA TYR A 196 -2.35 -52.12 21.16
C TYR A 196 -1.54 -52.55 22.37
N GLY A 197 -2.18 -52.65 23.55
CA GLY A 197 -1.58 -53.21 24.75
C GLY A 197 -1.80 -52.40 26.03
N TYR A 198 -2.49 -51.28 26.01
CA TYR A 198 -2.87 -50.58 27.24
C TYR A 198 -4.20 -51.07 27.75
N THR A 199 -4.17 -51.62 28.94
CA THR A 199 -5.39 -52.09 29.68
C THR A 199 -6.20 -50.95 30.30
N ASP A 200 -5.82 -49.71 30.04
CA ASP A 200 -6.53 -48.53 30.54
C ASP A 200 -7.26 -47.85 29.38
N ASN A 201 -8.58 -47.90 29.41
CA ASN A 201 -9.48 -47.36 28.39
C ASN A 201 -9.46 -45.79 28.29
N ARG A 202 -8.42 -45.12 28.75
CA ARG A 202 -8.24 -43.70 28.63
C ARG A 202 -7.36 -43.40 27.42
N ALA A 203 -7.96 -42.90 26.36
CA ALA A 203 -7.24 -42.33 25.24
C ALA A 203 -6.27 -41.27 25.77
N LYS A 204 -4.95 -41.52 25.71
CA LYS A 204 -3.94 -40.49 26.01
C LYS A 204 -3.78 -39.64 24.77
N PHE A 205 -4.25 -38.42 24.83
CA PHE A 205 -3.98 -37.42 23.83
C PHE A 205 -2.63 -36.76 24.17
N TYR A 206 -1.68 -36.87 23.28
CA TYR A 206 -0.47 -36.10 23.34
C TYR A 206 -0.68 -34.83 22.52
N PRO A 207 -0.35 -33.65 23.05
CA PRO A 207 -0.30 -32.45 22.23
C PRO A 207 0.71 -32.73 21.11
N ASN A 208 0.21 -32.78 19.91
CA ASN A 208 1.04 -33.08 18.78
C ASN A 208 1.66 -31.80 18.23
N ILE A 209 2.77 -31.98 17.57
CA ILE A 209 3.57 -30.98 16.92
C ILE A 209 2.67 -30.02 16.15
N SER A 210 2.64 -28.75 16.57
CA SER A 210 2.00 -27.69 15.80
C SER A 210 2.74 -27.58 14.47
N VAL A 211 2.10 -27.96 13.38
CA VAL A 211 2.66 -27.78 12.04
C VAL A 211 2.30 -26.40 11.58
N MET A 212 3.31 -25.56 11.40
CA MET A 212 3.14 -24.27 10.76
C MET A 212 2.70 -24.45 9.31
N VAL A 213 1.60 -23.82 8.92
CA VAL A 213 1.12 -23.80 7.54
C VAL A 213 1.07 -22.37 7.09
N LEU A 214 1.78 -22.06 6.01
CA LEU A 214 1.69 -20.79 5.33
C LEU A 214 0.72 -20.91 4.16
N ARG A 215 -0.34 -20.11 4.18
CA ARG A 215 -1.29 -19.96 3.08
C ARG A 215 -1.11 -18.63 2.42
N VAL A 216 -1.01 -18.62 1.10
CA VAL A 216 -0.79 -17.41 0.30
C VAL A 216 -1.72 -17.39 -0.89
N GLU A 217 -2.45 -16.30 -1.06
CA GLU A 217 -3.18 -15.97 -2.28
C GLU A 217 -2.43 -14.87 -3.02
N PHE A 218 -2.07 -15.10 -4.26
CA PHE A 218 -1.34 -14.12 -5.06
C PHE A 218 -1.83 -14.11 -6.51
N PHE A 219 -1.57 -12.99 -7.18
CA PHE A 219 -1.90 -12.83 -8.60
C PHE A 219 -0.85 -13.52 -9.47
N HIS A 220 -1.31 -14.27 -10.48
CA HIS A 220 -0.39 -14.82 -11.47
C HIS A 220 0.28 -13.69 -12.26
N GLN A 221 1.60 -13.72 -12.31
CA GLN A 221 2.42 -12.71 -12.97
C GLN A 221 3.24 -13.38 -14.08
N ILE A 222 2.99 -12.97 -15.33
CA ILE A 222 3.80 -13.38 -16.48
C ILE A 222 5.20 -12.79 -16.34
N GLY A 223 6.23 -13.62 -16.57
CA GLY A 223 7.63 -13.22 -16.43
C GLY A 223 8.18 -13.34 -14.98
N ASN A 224 7.34 -13.66 -13.99
CA ASN A 224 7.77 -13.95 -12.64
C ASN A 224 8.02 -15.46 -12.48
N ALA A 225 9.28 -15.87 -12.32
CA ALA A 225 9.69 -17.27 -12.34
C ALA A 225 9.00 -18.12 -11.26
N ALA A 226 8.83 -17.60 -10.04
CA ALA A 226 8.15 -18.30 -8.95
C ALA A 226 6.66 -18.46 -9.25
N SER A 227 5.98 -17.39 -9.65
CA SER A 227 4.57 -17.41 -10.01
C SER A 227 4.29 -18.39 -11.16
N GLU A 228 5.10 -18.37 -12.22
CA GLU A 228 4.94 -19.31 -13.34
C GLU A 228 5.18 -20.76 -12.94
N THR A 229 6.18 -21.02 -12.09
CA THR A 229 6.47 -22.37 -11.63
C THR A 229 5.31 -22.94 -10.83
N ILE A 230 4.79 -22.17 -9.86
CA ILE A 230 3.66 -22.60 -9.03
C ILE A 230 2.40 -22.78 -9.88
N PHE A 231 2.14 -21.86 -10.82
CA PHE A 231 1.01 -21.96 -11.74
C PHE A 231 1.07 -23.22 -12.60
N ARG A 232 2.24 -23.55 -13.17
CA ARG A 232 2.42 -24.80 -13.95
C ARG A 232 2.26 -26.04 -13.09
N ASN A 233 2.77 -26.03 -11.86
CA ASN A 233 2.62 -27.13 -10.91
C ASN A 233 1.14 -27.36 -10.57
N ALA A 234 0.40 -26.28 -10.31
CA ALA A 234 -1.03 -26.33 -10.04
C ALA A 234 -1.83 -26.89 -11.24
N LEU A 235 -1.56 -26.41 -12.47
CA LEU A 235 -2.23 -26.88 -13.68
C LEU A 235 -1.97 -28.36 -13.95
N LYS A 236 -0.78 -28.85 -13.70
CA LYS A 236 -0.40 -30.25 -13.95
C LYS A 236 -0.74 -31.15 -12.78
N ASN A 237 -1.16 -30.60 -11.65
CA ASN A 237 -1.30 -31.31 -10.38
C ASN A 237 -0.05 -32.15 -10.06
N SER A 238 1.12 -31.58 -10.26
CA SER A 238 2.42 -32.26 -10.18
C SER A 238 3.47 -31.38 -9.52
N ASN A 239 4.61 -32.00 -9.16
CA ASN A 239 5.75 -31.33 -8.52
C ASN A 239 5.44 -30.70 -7.16
N PHE A 240 4.42 -31.21 -6.46
CA PHE A 240 4.26 -30.93 -5.04
C PHE A 240 5.41 -31.59 -4.28
N GLY A 241 5.89 -30.94 -3.24
CA GLY A 241 7.12 -31.32 -2.53
C GLY A 241 8.36 -30.53 -2.97
N GLN A 242 8.23 -29.64 -3.96
CA GLN A 242 9.32 -28.71 -4.30
C GLN A 242 9.57 -27.74 -3.14
N ILE A 243 10.84 -27.52 -2.85
CA ILE A 243 11.27 -26.58 -1.79
C ILE A 243 11.39 -25.19 -2.40
N PHE A 244 10.80 -24.22 -1.72
CA PHE A 244 10.92 -22.80 -2.01
C PHE A 244 11.50 -22.09 -0.81
N ASN A 245 12.34 -21.10 -1.04
CA ASN A 245 12.75 -20.15 -0.02
C ASN A 245 11.76 -19.01 0.01
N ILE A 246 11.03 -18.87 1.14
CA ILE A 246 10.03 -17.83 1.33
C ILE A 246 10.62 -16.76 2.24
N VAL A 247 10.62 -15.52 1.75
CA VAL A 247 11.17 -14.36 2.48
C VAL A 247 10.11 -13.29 2.61
N LEU A 248 9.91 -12.83 3.82
CA LEU A 248 9.08 -11.69 4.15
C LEU A 248 9.97 -10.50 4.47
N LYS A 249 9.77 -9.37 3.79
CA LYS A 249 10.55 -8.14 3.99
C LYS A 249 9.65 -6.96 4.29
N GLN A 250 10.19 -6.01 5.05
CA GLN A 250 9.65 -4.68 5.19
C GLN A 250 10.71 -3.67 4.71
N GLY A 251 10.52 -3.08 3.54
CA GLY A 251 11.57 -2.34 2.87
C GLY A 251 12.79 -3.24 2.60
N ASP A 252 13.94 -2.86 3.15
CA ASP A 252 15.19 -3.63 3.03
C ASP A 252 15.38 -4.65 4.17
N GLU A 253 14.56 -4.60 5.22
CA GLU A 253 14.66 -5.49 6.37
C GLU A 253 14.01 -6.84 6.10
N VAL A 254 14.72 -7.92 6.40
CA VAL A 254 14.20 -9.29 6.35
C VAL A 254 13.52 -9.61 7.69
N LEU A 255 12.20 -9.69 7.68
CA LEU A 255 11.41 -10.03 8.87
C LEU A 255 11.43 -11.54 9.15
N ALA A 256 11.39 -12.34 8.09
CA ALA A 256 11.39 -13.79 8.21
C ALA A 256 11.89 -14.45 6.93
N GLU A 257 12.56 -15.59 7.09
CA GLU A 257 13.04 -16.42 5.98
C GLU A 257 12.83 -17.88 6.32
N TYR A 258 12.12 -18.62 5.46
CA TYR A 258 11.76 -20.01 5.68
C TYR A 258 11.94 -20.84 4.42
N PRO A 259 12.74 -21.92 4.47
CA PRO A 259 12.65 -22.96 3.45
C PRO A 259 11.37 -23.76 3.66
N MET A 260 10.49 -23.76 2.67
CA MET A 260 9.17 -24.38 2.77
C MET A 260 8.90 -25.31 1.60
N ILE A 261 8.17 -26.39 1.87
CA ILE A 261 7.71 -27.35 0.87
C ILE A 261 6.37 -26.88 0.32
N HIS A 262 6.28 -26.74 -0.98
CA HIS A 262 5.01 -26.53 -1.66
C HIS A 262 4.15 -27.79 -1.56
N HIS A 263 3.01 -27.67 -0.89
CA HIS A 263 2.12 -28.81 -0.63
C HIS A 263 0.98 -28.88 -1.65
N HIS A 264 0.30 -27.76 -1.87
CA HIS A 264 -0.87 -27.72 -2.72
C HIS A 264 -1.07 -26.31 -3.30
N SER A 265 -1.67 -26.26 -4.50
CA SER A 265 -2.16 -24.99 -5.07
C SER A 265 -3.45 -25.20 -5.85
N THR A 266 -4.32 -24.21 -5.77
CA THR A 266 -5.52 -24.08 -6.59
C THR A 266 -5.45 -22.81 -7.42
N ILE A 267 -6.14 -22.82 -8.55
CA ILE A 267 -6.22 -21.67 -9.46
C ILE A 267 -7.68 -21.22 -9.53
N ASP A 268 -7.92 -19.95 -9.23
CA ASP A 268 -9.21 -19.29 -9.50
C ASP A 268 -9.03 -18.39 -10.73
N ALA A 269 -9.71 -18.76 -11.81
CA ALA A 269 -9.65 -18.03 -13.08
C ALA A 269 -11.07 -17.87 -13.64
N LYS A 270 -11.57 -16.64 -13.65
CA LYS A 270 -12.85 -16.27 -14.23
C LYS A 270 -12.63 -15.41 -15.46
N SER A 271 -13.52 -15.53 -16.46
CA SER A 271 -13.45 -14.71 -17.66
C SER A 271 -13.47 -13.21 -17.31
N GLY A 272 -12.50 -12.46 -17.81
CA GLY A 272 -12.37 -11.03 -17.54
C GLY A 272 -11.76 -10.67 -16.18
N SER A 273 -11.31 -11.65 -15.39
CA SER A 273 -10.70 -11.43 -14.07
C SER A 273 -9.21 -11.77 -14.08
N LEU A 274 -8.49 -11.25 -13.08
CA LEU A 274 -7.11 -11.66 -12.82
C LEU A 274 -7.09 -13.12 -12.33
N ILE A 275 -6.07 -13.86 -12.75
CA ILE A 275 -5.84 -15.22 -12.28
C ILE A 275 -5.24 -15.14 -10.88
N ILE A 276 -5.90 -15.81 -9.92
CA ILE A 276 -5.44 -15.91 -8.54
C ILE A 276 -4.97 -17.32 -8.28
N ILE A 277 -3.81 -17.46 -7.64
CA ILE A 277 -3.25 -18.74 -7.18
C ILE A 277 -3.32 -18.75 -5.66
N GLN A 278 -3.94 -19.80 -5.11
CA GLN A 278 -3.94 -20.07 -3.68
C GLN A 278 -2.97 -21.22 -3.42
N SER A 279 -1.98 -21.02 -2.59
CA SER A 279 -0.93 -22.00 -2.31
C SER A 279 -0.76 -22.25 -0.82
N GLU A 280 -0.47 -23.48 -0.48
CA GLU A 280 -0.12 -23.91 0.87
C GLU A 280 1.32 -24.42 0.91
N PHE A 281 2.06 -23.99 1.92
CA PHE A 281 3.44 -24.35 2.16
C PHE A 281 3.62 -24.85 3.59
N TYR A 282 4.48 -25.85 3.73
CA TYR A 282 4.86 -26.43 5.02
C TYR A 282 6.37 -26.27 5.25
N PRO A 283 6.85 -26.13 6.48
CA PRO A 283 8.28 -26.04 6.77
C PRO A 283 9.03 -27.27 6.23
N TYR A 284 10.15 -27.03 5.59
CA TYR A 284 11.01 -28.11 5.05
C TYR A 284 11.71 -28.91 6.14
N SER A 285 12.26 -28.24 7.12
CA SER A 285 12.75 -28.90 8.32
C SER A 285 11.63 -28.84 9.34
N GLY A 286 11.19 -29.99 9.85
CA GLY A 286 10.27 -30.00 10.97
C GLY A 286 10.85 -29.20 12.13
N ILE A 287 10.60 -27.89 12.15
CA ILE A 287 10.92 -27.04 13.28
C ILE A 287 9.93 -27.43 14.35
N THR A 288 10.32 -28.41 15.15
CA THR A 288 9.78 -28.60 16.47
C THR A 288 10.19 -27.37 17.28
N GLN A 289 9.40 -26.29 17.23
CA GLN A 289 9.43 -25.36 18.35
C GLN A 289 8.96 -26.14 19.58
N ARG A 290 9.90 -26.55 20.42
CA ARG A 290 9.56 -26.93 21.78
C ARG A 290 8.97 -25.67 22.41
N ALA A 291 7.67 -25.68 22.61
CA ALA A 291 7.04 -24.72 23.51
C ALA A 291 7.62 -24.97 24.91
N GLY A 292 8.37 -24.01 25.43
CA GLY A 292 8.83 -23.97 26.81
C GLY A 292 10.33 -24.14 26.95
N ASP A 293 11.02 -23.03 26.94
CA ASP A 293 12.08 -22.69 27.93
C ASP A 293 11.89 -21.22 28.32
#